data_fe5ca2cdc6aeeaf4661a013c63694435
#
_entry.id   fe5ca2cdc6aeeaf4661a013c63694435
#
_cell.length_a   1.000
_cell.length_b   1.000
_cell.length_c   1.000
_cell.angle_alpha   90.00
_cell.angle_beta   90.00
_cell.angle_gamma   90.00
#
_symmetry.space_group_name_H-M   'P 1'
#
loop_
_entity.id
_entity.type
_entity.pdbx_description
1 polymer ?
#
loop_
_entity_poly.entity_id
_entity_poly.type
_entity_poly.pdbx_seq_one_letter_code
_entity_poly.pdbx_strand_id
1 'polypeptide(L)'
;MDIATKVELSKLYEVYGNSLTDKQKQIIDFCVLQDLSFGEVGDLLNISRQAVKYTLDNAVSSMLKLEQELKILDKFQGVKHKLTNLLKLTNDDNLRQEINKILEEL
;
A
#
# COMPACT_ATOMS: atom_id res chain seq x y z
N MET A 1 0.94 15.25 3.45
CA MET A 1 1.18 13.84 3.88
C MET A 1 2.66 13.55 3.75
N ASP A 2 3.28 13.00 4.77
CA ASP A 2 4.72 12.72 4.73
C ASP A 2 5.02 11.43 3.93
N ILE A 3 6.31 11.23 3.63
CA ILE A 3 6.76 10.09 2.81
C ILE A 3 6.47 8.75 3.50
N ALA A 4 6.69 8.65 4.81
CA ALA A 4 6.46 7.42 5.57
C ALA A 4 5.00 7.00 5.53
N THR A 5 4.07 7.94 5.72
CA THR A 5 2.63 7.71 5.63
C THR A 5 2.22 7.27 4.23
N LYS A 6 2.76 7.90 3.19
CA LYS A 6 2.49 7.52 1.79
C LYS A 6 2.95 6.10 1.49
N VAL A 7 4.14 5.71 1.96
CA VAL A 7 4.66 4.35 1.78
C VAL A 7 3.75 3.32 2.44
N GLU A 8 3.30 3.58 3.67
CA GLU A 8 2.38 2.69 4.37
C GLU A 8 1.03 2.58 3.65
N LEU A 9 0.47 3.69 3.19
CA LEU A 9 -0.79 3.70 2.45
C LEU A 9 -0.66 2.96 1.12
N SER A 10 0.47 3.11 0.43
CA SER A 10 0.74 2.38 -0.82
C SER A 10 0.75 0.87 -0.60
N LYS A 11 1.35 0.40 0.49
CA LYS A 11 1.36 -1.03 0.85
C LYS A 11 -0.04 -1.56 1.13
N LEU A 12 -0.83 -0.82 1.90
CA LEU A 12 -2.23 -1.17 2.17
C LEU A 12 -3.04 -1.21 0.87
N TYR A 13 -2.81 -0.25 -0.01
CA TYR A 13 -3.51 -0.15 -1.28
C TYR A 13 -3.19 -1.32 -2.21
N GLU A 14 -1.95 -1.77 -2.25
CA GLU A 14 -1.57 -2.96 -3.03
C GLU A 14 -2.37 -4.19 -2.61
N VAL A 15 -2.56 -4.37 -1.30
CA VAL A 15 -3.25 -5.54 -0.75
C VAL A 15 -4.77 -5.39 -0.81
N TYR A 16 -5.30 -4.23 -0.41
CA TYR A 16 -6.73 -4.03 -0.17
C TYR A 16 -7.42 -3.09 -1.16
N GLY A 17 -6.68 -2.53 -2.11
CA GLY A 17 -7.23 -1.52 -3.03
C GLY A 17 -8.45 -2.00 -3.82
N ASN A 18 -8.50 -3.29 -4.16
CA ASN A 18 -9.63 -3.84 -4.92
C ASN A 18 -10.94 -3.86 -4.14
N SER A 19 -10.90 -3.72 -2.82
CA SER A 19 -12.10 -3.61 -1.98
C SER A 19 -12.72 -2.21 -1.99
N LEU A 20 -12.03 -1.23 -2.53
CA LEU A 20 -12.45 0.17 -2.53
C LEU A 20 -13.37 0.48 -3.72
N THR A 21 -14.17 1.54 -3.59
CA THR A 21 -14.94 2.08 -4.71
C THR A 21 -14.01 2.71 -5.76
N ASP A 22 -14.50 2.88 -6.98
CA ASP A 22 -13.72 3.51 -8.05
C ASP A 22 -13.29 4.94 -7.68
N LYS A 23 -14.18 5.68 -7.04
CA LYS A 23 -13.88 7.03 -6.56
C LYS A 23 -12.80 7.06 -5.50
N GLN A 24 -12.85 6.12 -4.55
CA GLN A 24 -11.82 5.99 -3.52
C GLN A 24 -10.46 5.64 -4.13
N LYS A 25 -10.43 4.71 -5.09
CA LYS A 25 -9.20 4.36 -5.82
C LYS A 25 -8.62 5.57 -6.53
N GLN A 26 -9.45 6.33 -7.22
CA GLN A 26 -9.03 7.52 -7.96
C GLN A 26 -8.41 8.57 -7.02
N ILE A 27 -9.01 8.79 -5.88
CA ILE A 27 -8.50 9.76 -4.90
C ILE A 27 -7.18 9.29 -4.29
N ILE A 28 -7.03 8.01 -3.98
CA ILE A 28 -5.76 7.45 -3.52
C ILE A 28 -4.67 7.61 -4.59
N ASP A 29 -4.99 7.30 -5.84
CA ASP A 29 -4.03 7.46 -6.93
C ASP A 29 -3.53 8.90 -7.03
N PHE A 30 -4.41 9.87 -6.98
CA PHE A 30 -4.02 11.28 -7.06
C PHE A 30 -3.24 11.75 -5.82
N CYS A 31 -3.73 11.45 -4.62
CA CYS A 31 -3.14 12.00 -3.40
C CYS A 31 -1.89 11.26 -2.94
N VAL A 32 -1.85 9.94 -3.10
CA VAL A 32 -0.78 9.10 -2.57
C VAL A 32 0.27 8.80 -3.64
N LEU A 33 -0.16 8.35 -4.82
CA LEU A 33 0.76 7.92 -5.88
C LEU A 33 1.28 9.11 -6.71
N GLN A 34 0.45 10.10 -6.99
CA GLN A 34 0.83 11.27 -7.79
C GLN A 34 1.18 12.51 -6.95
N ASP A 35 1.05 12.41 -5.64
CA ASP A 35 1.43 13.48 -4.70
C ASP A 35 0.70 14.81 -4.92
N LEU A 36 -0.55 14.76 -5.34
CA LEU A 36 -1.37 15.95 -5.50
C LEU A 36 -1.97 16.39 -4.17
N SER A 37 -2.13 17.70 -4.00
CA SER A 37 -2.82 18.24 -2.83
C SER A 37 -4.34 18.00 -2.90
N PHE A 38 -5.01 18.08 -1.78
CA PHE A 38 -6.48 17.94 -1.74
C PHE A 38 -7.17 19.01 -2.60
N GLY A 39 -6.63 20.22 -2.60
CA GLY A 39 -7.14 21.30 -3.43
C GLY A 39 -6.98 21.02 -4.93
N GLU A 40 -5.82 20.52 -5.34
CA GLU A 40 -5.57 20.13 -6.73
C GLU A 40 -6.50 19.01 -7.18
N VAL A 41 -6.70 17.99 -6.34
CA VAL A 41 -7.60 16.88 -6.64
C VAL A 41 -9.06 17.36 -6.70
N GLY A 42 -9.46 18.23 -5.78
CA GLY A 42 -10.79 18.84 -5.79
C GLY A 42 -11.06 19.58 -7.07
N ASP A 43 -10.10 20.33 -7.57
CA ASP A 43 -10.21 21.07 -8.85
C ASP A 43 -10.33 20.10 -10.03
N LEU A 44 -9.53 19.04 -10.05
CA LEU A 44 -9.58 18.02 -11.12
C LEU A 44 -10.92 17.28 -11.17
N LEU A 45 -11.48 16.97 -10.01
CA LEU A 45 -12.69 16.17 -9.91
C LEU A 45 -13.97 17.02 -9.76
N ASN A 46 -13.82 18.33 -9.69
CA ASN A 46 -14.93 19.27 -9.47
C ASN A 46 -15.69 18.97 -8.19
N ILE A 47 -14.97 18.72 -7.11
CA ILE A 47 -15.50 18.52 -5.76
C ILE A 47 -14.71 19.39 -4.79
N SER A 48 -15.24 19.57 -3.57
CA SER A 48 -14.55 20.37 -2.57
C SER A 48 -13.29 19.68 -2.04
N ARG A 49 -12.34 20.47 -1.58
CA ARG A 49 -11.16 20.00 -0.87
C ARG A 49 -11.51 19.10 0.31
N GLN A 50 -12.55 19.49 1.06
CA GLN A 50 -13.04 18.71 2.20
C GLN A 50 -13.63 17.36 1.77
N ALA A 51 -14.32 17.32 0.62
CA ALA A 51 -14.85 16.07 0.07
C ALA A 51 -13.73 15.10 -0.32
N VAL A 52 -12.63 15.61 -0.89
CA VAL A 52 -11.44 14.81 -1.19
C VAL A 52 -10.88 14.19 0.08
N LYS A 53 -10.65 15.01 1.11
CA LYS A 53 -10.12 14.53 2.39
C LYS A 53 -11.02 13.50 3.05
N TYR A 54 -12.32 13.75 3.05
CA TYR A 54 -13.32 12.82 3.61
C TYR A 54 -13.27 11.46 2.90
N THR A 55 -13.24 11.45 1.58
CA THR A 55 -13.18 10.22 0.79
C THR A 55 -11.88 9.46 1.03
N LEU A 56 -10.75 10.18 1.09
CA LEU A 56 -9.45 9.57 1.41
C LEU A 56 -9.46 8.95 2.81
N ASP A 57 -9.93 9.68 3.81
CA ASP A 57 -9.99 9.19 5.20
C ASP A 57 -10.84 7.92 5.31
N ASN A 58 -11.98 7.87 4.61
CA ASN A 58 -12.83 6.69 4.59
C ASN A 58 -12.16 5.50 3.90
N ALA A 59 -11.48 5.73 2.79
CA ALA A 59 -10.74 4.69 2.10
C ALA A 59 -9.64 4.11 2.99
N VAL A 60 -8.87 4.96 3.65
CA VAL A 60 -7.81 4.55 4.58
C VAL A 60 -8.39 3.76 5.75
N SER A 61 -9.47 4.24 6.36
CA SER A 61 -10.14 3.54 7.46
C SER A 61 -10.61 2.15 7.05
N SER A 62 -11.18 2.00 5.85
CA SER A 62 -11.63 0.71 5.33
C SER A 62 -10.48 -0.26 5.16
N MET A 63 -9.35 0.19 4.61
CA MET A 63 -8.18 -0.66 4.43
C MET A 63 -7.54 -1.05 5.76
N LEU A 64 -7.44 -0.12 6.70
CA LEU A 64 -6.91 -0.40 8.03
C LEU A 64 -7.77 -1.42 8.78
N LYS A 65 -9.08 -1.32 8.66
CA LYS A 65 -10.01 -2.28 9.26
C LYS A 65 -9.81 -3.68 8.69
N LEU A 66 -9.66 -3.79 7.37
CA LEU A 66 -9.38 -5.08 6.73
C LEU A 66 -8.04 -5.65 7.20
N GLU A 67 -7.03 -4.81 7.33
CA GLU A 67 -5.72 -5.27 7.82
C GLU A 67 -5.79 -5.75 9.28
N GLN A 68 -6.55 -5.09 10.12
CA GLN A 68 -6.76 -5.55 11.50
C GLN A 68 -7.43 -6.93 11.56
N GLU A 69 -8.36 -7.18 10.66
CA GLU A 69 -9.10 -8.45 10.62
C GLU A 69 -8.32 -9.57 9.93
N LEU A 70 -7.70 -9.28 8.79
CA LEU A 70 -7.09 -10.28 7.92
C LEU A 70 -5.58 -10.44 8.10
N LYS A 71 -4.89 -9.36 8.45
CA LYS A 71 -3.43 -9.31 8.66
C LYS A 71 -2.62 -9.82 7.46
N ILE A 72 -3.11 -9.61 6.24
CA ILE A 72 -2.45 -10.08 5.02
C ILE A 72 -1.12 -9.36 4.82
N LEU A 73 -1.11 -8.03 4.95
CA LEU A 73 0.11 -7.24 4.81
C LEU A 73 1.16 -7.62 5.86
N ASP A 74 0.75 -7.76 7.12
CA ASP A 74 1.63 -8.17 8.22
C ASP A 74 2.26 -9.54 7.94
N LYS A 75 1.47 -10.50 7.46
CA LYS A 75 1.95 -11.85 7.11
C LYS A 75 2.93 -11.81 5.94
N PHE A 76 2.65 -11.03 4.89
CA PHE A 76 3.58 -10.88 3.78
C PHE A 76 4.90 -10.26 4.21
N GLN A 77 4.85 -9.22 5.03
CA GLN A 77 6.05 -8.58 5.55
C GLN A 77 6.87 -9.54 6.43
N GLY A 78 6.20 -10.36 7.24
CA GLY A 78 6.84 -11.37 8.07
C GLY A 78 7.55 -12.44 7.24
N VAL A 79 6.91 -12.96 6.20
CA VAL A 79 7.52 -13.94 5.28
C VAL A 79 8.71 -13.32 4.54
N LYS A 80 8.54 -12.12 4.03
CA LYS A 80 9.60 -11.37 3.33
C LYS A 80 10.82 -11.19 4.22
N HIS A 81 10.61 -10.82 5.49
CA HIS A 81 11.68 -10.65 6.46
C HIS A 81 12.43 -11.95 6.72
N LYS A 82 11.70 -13.06 6.91
CA LYS A 82 12.28 -14.39 7.12
C LYS A 82 13.11 -14.83 5.91
N LEU A 83 12.62 -14.64 4.70
CA LEU A 83 13.35 -14.98 3.47
C LEU A 83 14.62 -14.14 3.33
N THR A 84 14.54 -12.86 3.62
CA THR A 84 15.70 -11.96 3.60
C THR A 84 16.77 -12.41 4.60
N ASN A 85 16.35 -12.84 5.80
CA ASN A 85 17.27 -13.39 6.78
C ASN A 85 17.96 -14.68 6.31
N LEU A 86 17.21 -15.55 5.60
CA LEU A 86 17.80 -16.77 5.01
C LEU A 86 18.90 -16.45 4.01
N LEU A 87 18.75 -15.39 3.22
CA LEU A 87 19.80 -14.94 2.29
C LEU A 87 21.11 -14.60 3.01
N LYS A 88 21.01 -14.09 4.23
CA LYS A 88 22.19 -13.74 5.05
C LYS A 88 22.89 -14.97 5.64
N LEU A 89 22.17 -16.08 5.76
CA LEU A 89 22.66 -17.30 6.40
C LEU A 89 23.29 -18.29 5.43
N THR A 90 23.12 -18.12 4.12
CA THR A 90 23.64 -19.07 3.13
C THR A 90 24.54 -18.39 2.11
N ASN A 91 25.58 -19.11 1.69
CA ASN A 91 26.44 -18.76 0.56
C ASN A 91 26.18 -19.60 -0.69
N ASP A 92 25.20 -20.50 -0.63
CA ASP A 92 24.82 -21.34 -1.79
C ASP A 92 24.12 -20.49 -2.83
N ASP A 93 24.72 -20.36 -4.01
CA ASP A 93 24.20 -19.51 -5.08
C ASP A 93 22.87 -20.02 -5.61
N ASN A 94 22.67 -21.32 -5.71
CA ASN A 94 21.40 -21.89 -6.17
C ASN A 94 20.29 -21.60 -5.17
N LEU A 95 20.55 -21.75 -3.89
CA LEU A 95 19.59 -21.47 -2.84
C LEU A 95 19.25 -19.98 -2.80
N ARG A 96 20.25 -19.12 -2.94
CA ARG A 96 20.02 -17.66 -3.00
C ARG A 96 19.15 -17.26 -4.19
N GLN A 97 19.36 -17.87 -5.35
CA GLN A 97 18.53 -17.63 -6.53
C GLN A 97 17.08 -18.04 -6.29
N GLU A 98 16.85 -19.19 -5.68
CA GLU A 98 15.50 -19.65 -5.37
C GLU A 98 14.78 -18.75 -4.37
N ILE A 99 15.48 -18.28 -3.34
CA ILE A 99 14.92 -17.34 -2.36
C ILE A 99 14.55 -16.01 -3.05
N ASN A 100 15.43 -15.50 -3.92
CA ASN A 100 15.14 -14.26 -4.65
C ASN A 100 13.94 -14.40 -5.59
N LYS A 101 13.74 -15.55 -6.21
CA LYS A 101 12.53 -15.81 -7.01
C LYS A 101 11.27 -15.73 -6.17
N ILE A 102 11.30 -16.29 -4.96
CA ILE A 102 10.14 -16.21 -4.04
C ILE A 102 9.88 -14.77 -3.64
N LEU A 103 10.93 -14.01 -3.31
CA LEU A 103 10.79 -12.60 -2.94
C LEU A 103 10.19 -11.74 -4.06
N GLU A 104 10.52 -12.04 -5.31
CA GLU A 104 9.96 -11.34 -6.48
C GLU A 104 8.45 -11.58 -6.63
N GLU A 105 7.95 -12.73 -6.19
CA GLU A 105 6.52 -13.08 -6.24
C GLU A 105 5.71 -12.43 -5.11
N LEU A 106 6.37 -11.96 -4.07
CA LEU A 106 5.73 -11.27 -2.97
C LEU A 106 5.67 -9.77 -3.25
#